data_463a344d3aea3960c79cdf27bae0b6a3
#
_entry.id   463a344d3aea3960c79cdf27bae0b6a3
#
_cell.length_a   1.000
_cell.length_b   1.000
_cell.length_c   1.000
_cell.angle_alpha   90.00
_cell.angle_beta   90.00
_cell.angle_gamma   90.00
#
_symmetry.space_group_name_H-M   'P 1'
#
loop_
_entity.id
_entity.type
_entity.pdbx_description
1 polymer ?
#
loop_
_entity_poly.entity_id
_entity_poly.type
_entity_poly.pdbx_seq_one_letter_code
_entity_poly.pdbx_strand_id
1 'polypeptide(L)'
;MTTRLATLPSRTLFKPATHFKMMNTAVFDIETNAIKEWKTLGGLEVVHCIVIMDNEGTHRYRNNSEMDTIPEALERLAKADCLVAHNGIGFDLPALKKLYGFTHDRVIDTMVLARLNHPDRKKEDWTEAKLPTFLRGSHSLKSWGMRLGVHKDDHGATESWERWSEAMEDYCVQDVVVNEALFTYLMQGRTPTDQDLVLEMDFATAIRQQEWNGFPFDMDAAEQLLQKLIVRRATLEEDLQQLFPPKVIATKRPWWITDDMKQWETKKEALAAGYKAAEIEKGPMRTKSVPFNPSSRDQIAERLMADGWDPKYYEGKRPAINELVLREINSKKSLALLEYLLVAKRLGQLSEGRQGWMKMVNNGRIHGSVNTGGTVSGRCSHQAPNIAQCPSVSAEYGYECRSLFIAPPGRVLVGCDASGLELRMLASYLHKIDDGRYTNEILSGDIHTANQEAAGLPDRNSAKAFVYCLIYGGSDSKLGEVIGGNATDGKRLKSEFFRKMPAIKRLRDAVQDKVKGFGFLRGLDGRKLPCRSPHSSLNLLLQSAGAICMKQALVHFVEDMEGKEYLMHANVHDEVQFSCDPRRAHEYGQRFVNAIKKAGETFNLLCPLDGEYKIGTNWAETH
;
A
#
# COMPACT_ATOMS: atom_id res chain seq x y z
N MET A 1 16.24 -31.85 3.66
CA MET A 1 15.77 -32.09 2.28
C MET A 1 15.60 -30.73 1.63
N THR A 2 16.52 -30.37 0.74
CA THR A 2 16.56 -29.10 0.03
C THR A 2 15.52 -29.15 -1.09
N THR A 3 14.38 -28.52 -0.89
CA THR A 3 13.39 -28.32 -1.96
C THR A 3 14.02 -27.38 -3.01
N ARG A 4 14.37 -27.92 -4.17
CA ARG A 4 14.76 -27.11 -5.34
C ARG A 4 13.57 -26.21 -5.71
N LEU A 5 13.72 -24.93 -5.49
CA LEU A 5 12.82 -23.91 -6.02
C LEU A 5 12.93 -23.93 -7.56
N ALA A 6 11.83 -24.35 -8.20
CA ALA A 6 11.75 -24.40 -9.65
C ALA A 6 11.85 -22.99 -10.24
N THR A 7 12.79 -22.78 -11.14
CA THR A 7 12.87 -21.62 -12.04
C THR A 7 11.60 -21.53 -12.89
N LEU A 8 11.10 -20.31 -13.12
CA LEU A 8 9.98 -20.07 -14.02
C LEU A 8 10.39 -20.43 -15.46
N PRO A 9 9.52 -21.08 -16.27
CA PRO A 9 9.76 -21.27 -17.69
C PRO A 9 9.74 -19.94 -18.46
N SER A 10 10.46 -19.91 -19.58
CA SER A 10 10.55 -18.78 -20.49
C SER A 10 9.15 -18.27 -20.91
N ARG A 11 8.88 -17.01 -20.67
CA ARG A 11 7.72 -16.32 -21.23
C ARG A 11 8.10 -15.66 -22.54
N THR A 12 7.51 -16.11 -23.62
CA THR A 12 7.46 -15.33 -24.86
C THR A 12 6.60 -14.10 -24.59
N LEU A 13 7.20 -12.90 -24.73
CA LEU A 13 6.50 -11.62 -24.69
C LEU A 13 5.21 -11.67 -25.52
N PHE A 14 4.17 -11.01 -25.03
CA PHE A 14 2.93 -10.78 -25.74
C PHE A 14 3.25 -10.21 -27.14
N LYS A 15 3.32 -11.06 -28.16
CA LYS A 15 3.43 -10.59 -29.53
C LYS A 15 2.09 -9.94 -29.90
N PRO A 16 2.06 -8.75 -30.50
CA PRO A 16 0.82 -8.09 -30.89
C PRO A 16 0.02 -9.02 -31.83
N ALA A 17 -1.10 -9.52 -31.34
CA ALA A 17 -2.04 -10.27 -32.14
C ALA A 17 -3.03 -9.29 -32.77
N THR A 18 -3.06 -9.23 -34.07
CA THR A 18 -3.84 -8.27 -34.84
C THR A 18 -5.35 -8.52 -34.90
N HIS A 19 -5.86 -9.61 -34.29
CA HIS A 19 -7.29 -9.97 -34.36
C HIS A 19 -7.80 -10.61 -33.06
N PHE A 20 -8.39 -9.80 -32.18
CA PHE A 20 -9.02 -10.29 -30.94
C PHE A 20 -10.25 -11.19 -31.17
N LYS A 21 -10.93 -11.03 -32.29
CA LYS A 21 -12.15 -11.79 -32.63
C LYS A 21 -11.92 -13.28 -32.95
N MET A 22 -10.65 -13.75 -32.93
CA MET A 22 -10.25 -15.12 -33.26
C MET A 22 -9.40 -15.82 -32.18
N MET A 23 -9.26 -15.23 -30.99
CA MET A 23 -8.55 -15.89 -29.88
C MET A 23 -9.47 -16.88 -29.17
N ASN A 24 -9.02 -18.13 -29.04
CA ASN A 24 -9.69 -19.11 -28.20
C ASN A 24 -9.41 -18.76 -26.72
N THR A 25 -10.39 -18.13 -26.06
CA THR A 25 -10.29 -17.67 -24.66
C THR A 25 -11.02 -18.65 -23.77
N ALA A 26 -10.36 -19.13 -22.70
CA ALA A 26 -10.96 -19.97 -21.68
C ALA A 26 -11.11 -19.18 -20.36
N VAL A 27 -12.35 -18.93 -19.94
CA VAL A 27 -12.67 -18.39 -18.61
C VAL A 27 -12.79 -19.57 -17.66
N PHE A 28 -12.03 -19.57 -16.56
CA PHE A 28 -12.03 -20.71 -15.64
C PHE A 28 -11.96 -20.28 -14.18
N ASP A 29 -12.32 -21.21 -13.33
CA ASP A 29 -12.21 -21.14 -11.88
C ASP A 29 -11.94 -22.53 -11.31
N ILE A 30 -11.34 -22.62 -10.12
CA ILE A 30 -11.03 -23.88 -9.44
C ILE A 30 -11.54 -23.87 -8.00
N GLU A 31 -11.96 -25.03 -7.52
CA GLU A 31 -12.24 -25.24 -6.10
C GLU A 31 -11.26 -26.24 -5.49
N THR A 32 -10.80 -25.93 -4.29
CA THR A 32 -9.76 -26.69 -3.61
C THR A 32 -10.18 -27.03 -2.19
N ASN A 33 -9.43 -27.92 -1.53
CA ASN A 33 -9.59 -28.11 -0.09
C ASN A 33 -9.28 -26.82 0.68
N ALA A 34 -9.80 -26.71 1.91
CA ALA A 34 -9.59 -25.56 2.78
C ALA A 34 -8.09 -25.25 2.97
N ILE A 35 -7.68 -24.04 2.61
CA ILE A 35 -6.30 -23.59 2.66
C ILE A 35 -6.07 -22.84 3.96
N LYS A 36 -5.10 -23.31 4.77
CA LYS A 36 -4.71 -22.66 6.03
C LYS A 36 -3.89 -21.40 5.80
N GLU A 37 -3.07 -21.39 4.74
CA GLU A 37 -2.11 -20.34 4.44
C GLU A 37 -2.17 -19.99 2.93
N TRP A 38 -3.11 -19.16 2.56
CA TRP A 38 -3.37 -18.87 1.15
C TRP A 38 -2.16 -18.26 0.40
N LYS A 39 -1.28 -17.50 1.07
CA LYS A 39 -0.12 -16.86 0.43
C LYS A 39 0.94 -17.87 -0.01
N THR A 40 1.16 -18.89 0.80
CA THR A 40 2.13 -19.97 0.54
C THR A 40 1.46 -21.23 0.04
N LEU A 41 0.13 -21.22 -0.08
CA LEU A 41 -0.71 -22.39 -0.35
C LEU A 41 -0.45 -23.52 0.65
N GLY A 42 -0.20 -23.17 1.91
CA GLY A 42 -0.02 -24.12 2.99
C GLY A 42 -1.30 -24.87 3.28
N GLY A 43 -1.23 -26.22 3.23
CA GLY A 43 -2.40 -27.09 3.36
C GLY A 43 -3.15 -27.36 2.05
N LEU A 44 -2.72 -26.83 0.91
CA LEU A 44 -3.26 -27.20 -0.40
C LEU A 44 -2.80 -28.61 -0.78
N GLU A 45 -3.76 -29.52 -0.93
CA GLU A 45 -3.53 -30.94 -1.22
C GLU A 45 -4.27 -31.41 -2.46
N VAL A 46 -5.42 -30.79 -2.80
CA VAL A 46 -6.28 -31.26 -3.88
C VAL A 46 -7.04 -30.10 -4.55
N VAL A 47 -7.19 -30.19 -5.86
CA VAL A 47 -8.21 -29.45 -6.62
C VAL A 47 -9.41 -30.36 -6.76
N HIS A 48 -10.56 -29.95 -6.24
CA HIS A 48 -11.80 -30.72 -6.26
C HIS A 48 -12.48 -30.69 -7.61
N CYS A 49 -12.59 -29.50 -8.21
CA CYS A 49 -13.14 -29.32 -9.55
C CYS A 49 -12.49 -28.14 -10.26
N ILE A 50 -12.57 -28.18 -11.58
CA ILE A 50 -12.25 -27.06 -12.49
C ILE A 50 -13.46 -26.87 -13.40
N VAL A 51 -13.92 -25.64 -13.52
CA VAL A 51 -14.95 -25.26 -14.48
C VAL A 51 -14.32 -24.35 -15.53
N ILE A 52 -14.57 -24.65 -16.80
CA ILE A 52 -14.05 -23.92 -17.96
C ILE A 52 -15.21 -23.51 -18.85
N MET A 53 -15.28 -22.25 -19.22
CA MET A 53 -16.18 -21.70 -20.21
C MET A 53 -15.40 -21.18 -21.39
N ASP A 54 -15.65 -21.69 -22.58
CA ASP A 54 -15.02 -21.30 -23.83
C ASP A 54 -16.01 -21.29 -25.01
N ASN A 55 -15.52 -21.27 -26.25
CA ASN A 55 -16.36 -21.23 -27.47
C ASN A 55 -17.26 -22.47 -27.65
N GLU A 56 -16.95 -23.59 -27.01
CA GLU A 56 -17.71 -24.84 -27.10
C GLU A 56 -18.74 -24.96 -25.98
N GLY A 57 -18.71 -24.09 -24.97
CA GLY A 57 -19.65 -24.06 -23.87
C GLY A 57 -19.01 -24.14 -22.50
N THR A 58 -19.76 -24.60 -21.52
CA THR A 58 -19.31 -24.78 -20.13
C THR A 58 -18.98 -26.23 -19.86
N HIS A 59 -17.78 -26.50 -19.40
CA HIS A 59 -17.23 -27.83 -19.13
C HIS A 59 -16.89 -27.94 -17.65
N ARG A 60 -17.24 -29.09 -17.03
CA ARG A 60 -17.04 -29.38 -15.61
C ARG A 60 -16.11 -30.56 -15.47
N TYR A 61 -15.05 -30.43 -14.68
CA TYR A 61 -14.05 -31.45 -14.44
C TYR A 61 -13.86 -31.68 -12.95
N ARG A 62 -13.64 -32.93 -12.54
CA ARG A 62 -13.60 -33.34 -11.12
C ARG A 62 -12.42 -34.27 -10.84
N ASN A 63 -11.99 -34.27 -9.58
CA ASN A 63 -10.93 -35.18 -9.12
C ASN A 63 -11.42 -36.60 -8.81
N ASN A 64 -12.71 -36.82 -8.68
CA ASN A 64 -13.35 -38.09 -8.29
C ASN A 64 -14.14 -38.73 -9.44
N SER A 65 -13.89 -38.38 -10.68
CA SER A 65 -14.53 -38.90 -11.88
C SER A 65 -13.58 -39.76 -12.71
N GLU A 66 -14.11 -40.75 -13.43
CA GLU A 66 -13.36 -41.52 -14.44
C GLU A 66 -13.34 -40.83 -15.81
N MET A 67 -14.30 -39.92 -16.04
CA MET A 67 -14.39 -39.04 -17.20
C MET A 67 -14.46 -37.58 -16.71
N ASP A 68 -14.13 -36.63 -17.57
CA ASP A 68 -14.07 -35.22 -17.21
C ASP A 68 -13.16 -34.97 -15.99
N THR A 69 -11.94 -35.45 -16.11
CA THR A 69 -10.92 -35.44 -15.04
C THR A 69 -10.14 -34.14 -14.99
N ILE A 70 -9.46 -33.86 -13.87
CA ILE A 70 -8.58 -32.68 -13.75
C ILE A 70 -7.48 -32.65 -14.84
N PRO A 71 -6.79 -33.75 -15.18
CA PRO A 71 -5.83 -33.76 -16.32
C PRO A 71 -6.46 -33.32 -17.65
N GLU A 72 -7.68 -33.75 -17.99
CA GLU A 72 -8.38 -33.31 -19.20
C GLU A 72 -8.72 -31.82 -19.18
N ALA A 73 -9.07 -31.28 -17.99
CA ALA A 73 -9.23 -29.83 -17.82
C ALA A 73 -7.93 -29.08 -18.13
N LEU A 74 -6.79 -29.55 -17.62
CA LEU A 74 -5.48 -28.95 -17.86
C LEU A 74 -5.08 -29.00 -19.34
N GLU A 75 -5.39 -30.12 -20.02
CA GLU A 75 -5.19 -30.20 -21.48
C GLU A 75 -6.05 -29.20 -22.26
N ARG A 76 -7.30 -28.97 -21.81
CA ARG A 76 -8.20 -27.99 -22.42
C ARG A 76 -7.71 -26.57 -22.16
N LEU A 77 -7.29 -26.23 -20.94
CA LEU A 77 -6.70 -24.93 -20.61
C LEU A 77 -5.41 -24.67 -21.42
N ALA A 78 -4.56 -25.70 -21.62
CA ALA A 78 -3.32 -25.57 -22.38
C ALA A 78 -3.56 -25.29 -23.88
N LYS A 79 -4.73 -25.63 -24.43
CA LYS A 79 -5.10 -25.35 -25.83
C LYS A 79 -5.66 -23.94 -26.03
N ALA A 80 -6.01 -23.24 -24.97
CA ALA A 80 -6.50 -21.87 -25.07
C ALA A 80 -5.37 -20.89 -25.47
N ASP A 81 -5.69 -19.88 -26.27
CA ASP A 81 -4.75 -18.80 -26.58
C ASP A 81 -4.56 -17.84 -25.41
N CYS A 82 -5.57 -17.73 -24.53
CA CYS A 82 -5.58 -16.87 -23.36
C CYS A 82 -6.49 -17.43 -22.28
N LEU A 83 -5.99 -17.46 -21.05
CA LEU A 83 -6.75 -17.81 -19.87
C LEU A 83 -7.32 -16.56 -19.20
N VAL A 84 -8.55 -16.66 -18.69
CA VAL A 84 -9.20 -15.61 -17.91
C VAL A 84 -9.65 -16.17 -16.57
N ALA A 85 -9.16 -15.59 -15.47
CA ALA A 85 -9.55 -15.99 -14.12
C ALA A 85 -9.68 -14.78 -13.21
N HIS A 86 -10.41 -14.91 -12.11
CA HIS A 86 -10.54 -13.83 -11.12
C HIS A 86 -9.60 -14.05 -9.94
N ASN A 87 -8.57 -13.23 -9.79
CA ASN A 87 -7.45 -13.48 -8.89
C ASN A 87 -6.63 -14.74 -9.25
N GLY A 88 -6.70 -15.14 -10.50
CA GLY A 88 -6.05 -16.35 -11.00
C GLY A 88 -4.52 -16.32 -10.90
N ILE A 89 -3.91 -15.15 -11.10
CA ILE A 89 -2.47 -14.93 -10.85
C ILE A 89 -2.17 -15.08 -9.36
N GLY A 90 -3.10 -14.67 -8.49
CA GLY A 90 -2.94 -14.75 -7.04
C GLY A 90 -3.13 -16.15 -6.46
N PHE A 91 -3.99 -16.98 -7.08
CA PHE A 91 -4.40 -18.24 -6.49
C PHE A 91 -4.44 -19.42 -7.46
N ASP A 92 -5.30 -19.41 -8.48
CA ASP A 92 -5.62 -20.59 -9.32
C ASP A 92 -4.37 -21.13 -10.01
N LEU A 93 -3.63 -20.28 -10.72
CA LEU A 93 -2.43 -20.69 -11.43
C LEU A 93 -1.31 -21.16 -10.51
N PRO A 94 -1.01 -20.50 -9.38
CA PRO A 94 -0.13 -21.02 -8.37
C PRO A 94 -0.55 -22.39 -7.81
N ALA A 95 -1.84 -22.61 -7.59
CA ALA A 95 -2.37 -23.88 -7.11
C ALA A 95 -2.19 -24.99 -8.14
N LEU A 96 -2.57 -24.75 -9.39
CA LEU A 96 -2.38 -25.70 -10.50
C LEU A 96 -0.90 -25.98 -10.76
N LYS A 97 -0.03 -24.98 -10.65
CA LYS A 97 1.41 -25.15 -10.76
C LYS A 97 1.97 -26.03 -9.63
N LYS A 98 1.53 -25.79 -8.40
CA LYS A 98 2.00 -26.54 -7.22
C LYS A 98 1.64 -28.02 -7.31
N LEU A 99 0.40 -28.35 -7.71
CA LEU A 99 -0.10 -29.72 -7.68
C LEU A 99 0.17 -30.50 -8.98
N TYR A 100 0.13 -29.82 -10.13
CA TYR A 100 0.18 -30.48 -11.44
C TYR A 100 1.32 -29.97 -12.35
N GLY A 101 2.10 -28.97 -11.91
CA GLY A 101 3.15 -28.36 -12.75
C GLY A 101 2.59 -27.50 -13.90
N PHE A 102 1.27 -27.21 -13.91
CA PHE A 102 0.62 -26.46 -14.98
C PHE A 102 1.05 -25.00 -14.97
N THR A 103 1.35 -24.46 -16.14
CA THR A 103 1.65 -23.05 -16.40
C THR A 103 1.04 -22.63 -17.72
N HIS A 104 0.72 -21.35 -17.86
CA HIS A 104 0.23 -20.78 -19.11
C HIS A 104 0.83 -19.39 -19.33
N ASP A 105 1.19 -19.06 -20.58
CA ASP A 105 1.93 -17.84 -20.89
C ASP A 105 1.04 -16.58 -20.94
N ARG A 106 -0.24 -16.73 -21.25
CA ARG A 106 -1.18 -15.62 -21.42
C ARG A 106 -2.35 -15.74 -20.46
N VAL A 107 -2.40 -14.84 -19.52
CA VAL A 107 -3.46 -14.79 -18.49
C VAL A 107 -3.97 -13.38 -18.35
N ILE A 108 -5.27 -13.20 -18.34
CA ILE A 108 -5.95 -11.97 -17.92
C ILE A 108 -6.63 -12.22 -16.57
N ASP A 109 -6.12 -11.60 -15.55
CA ASP A 109 -6.72 -11.59 -14.21
C ASP A 109 -7.76 -10.47 -14.13
N THR A 110 -9.03 -10.82 -14.03
CA THR A 110 -10.11 -9.84 -14.01
C THR A 110 -10.12 -8.97 -12.76
N MET A 111 -9.52 -9.40 -11.63
CA MET A 111 -9.35 -8.54 -10.45
C MET A 111 -8.31 -7.45 -10.72
N VAL A 112 -7.19 -7.79 -11.36
CA VAL A 112 -6.15 -6.83 -11.76
C VAL A 112 -6.72 -5.85 -12.80
N LEU A 113 -7.41 -6.37 -13.82
CA LEU A 113 -8.05 -5.55 -14.86
C LEU A 113 -9.14 -4.62 -14.28
N ALA A 114 -9.94 -5.11 -13.33
CA ALA A 114 -10.95 -4.29 -12.67
C ALA A 114 -10.35 -3.13 -11.87
N ARG A 115 -9.22 -3.37 -11.21
CA ARG A 115 -8.47 -2.30 -10.50
C ARG A 115 -7.84 -1.30 -11.48
N LEU A 116 -7.35 -1.76 -12.62
CA LEU A 116 -6.81 -0.90 -13.67
C LEU A 116 -7.89 0.02 -14.27
N ASN A 117 -9.07 -0.54 -14.60
CA ASN A 117 -10.16 0.22 -15.20
C ASN A 117 -10.88 1.14 -14.20
N HIS A 118 -10.97 0.73 -12.94
CA HIS A 118 -11.74 1.41 -11.87
C HIS A 118 -10.89 1.67 -10.61
N PRO A 119 -9.78 2.44 -10.70
CA PRO A 119 -8.89 2.67 -9.57
C PRO A 119 -9.51 3.53 -8.44
N ASP A 120 -10.66 4.18 -8.68
CA ASP A 120 -11.42 4.95 -7.69
C ASP A 120 -12.80 4.33 -7.40
N ARG A 121 -12.93 3.00 -7.51
CA ARG A 121 -14.19 2.25 -7.42
C ARG A 121 -15.01 2.60 -6.17
N LYS A 122 -14.35 2.87 -5.04
CA LYS A 122 -15.05 3.25 -3.82
C LYS A 122 -15.85 4.55 -3.99
N LYS A 123 -15.29 5.54 -4.67
CA LYS A 123 -16.00 6.79 -4.98
C LYS A 123 -17.14 6.57 -5.96
N GLU A 124 -16.90 5.77 -6.99
CA GLU A 124 -17.92 5.40 -7.98
C GLU A 124 -19.12 4.72 -7.29
N ASP A 125 -18.90 3.73 -6.43
CA ASP A 125 -19.95 3.03 -5.69
C ASP A 125 -20.76 3.94 -4.75
N TRP A 126 -20.15 5.02 -4.21
CA TRP A 126 -20.89 5.98 -3.39
C TRP A 126 -21.86 6.85 -4.22
N THR A 127 -21.56 7.06 -5.48
CA THR A 127 -22.46 7.83 -6.40
C THR A 127 -23.53 6.94 -7.02
N GLU A 128 -23.24 5.68 -7.28
CA GLU A 128 -24.13 4.72 -7.96
C GLU A 128 -25.07 3.92 -7.02
N ALA A 129 -24.84 3.97 -5.73
CA ALA A 129 -25.67 3.60 -4.56
C ALA A 129 -26.38 2.23 -4.50
N LYS A 130 -26.01 1.22 -5.28
CA LYS A 130 -26.71 -0.08 -5.28
C LYS A 130 -26.08 -1.16 -4.37
N LEU A 131 -24.89 -0.93 -3.80
CA LEU A 131 -24.16 -1.93 -3.04
C LEU A 131 -24.27 -1.72 -1.52
N PRO A 132 -24.34 -2.80 -0.73
CA PRO A 132 -24.11 -2.73 0.71
C PRO A 132 -22.81 -2.03 1.04
N THR A 133 -22.80 -1.24 2.12
CA THR A 133 -21.66 -0.38 2.48
C THR A 133 -20.35 -1.14 2.60
N PHE A 134 -20.37 -2.38 3.11
CA PHE A 134 -19.18 -3.21 3.29
C PHE A 134 -18.60 -3.77 1.98
N LEU A 135 -19.35 -3.75 0.88
CA LEU A 135 -18.89 -4.17 -0.45
C LEU A 135 -18.42 -3.00 -1.34
N ARG A 136 -18.65 -1.75 -0.92
CA ARG A 136 -18.26 -0.57 -1.70
C ARG A 136 -16.76 -0.45 -1.81
N GLY A 137 -16.27 -0.31 -3.04
CA GLY A 137 -14.84 -0.29 -3.37
C GLY A 137 -14.18 -1.66 -3.46
N SER A 138 -14.93 -2.74 -3.21
CA SER A 138 -14.42 -4.10 -3.38
C SER A 138 -14.42 -4.50 -4.86
N HIS A 139 -13.38 -5.23 -5.26
CA HIS A 139 -13.24 -5.83 -6.59
C HIS A 139 -13.46 -7.35 -6.57
N SER A 140 -14.07 -7.92 -5.51
CA SER A 140 -14.44 -9.34 -5.47
C SER A 140 -15.53 -9.69 -6.50
N LEU A 141 -15.58 -10.95 -6.95
CA LEU A 141 -16.64 -11.44 -7.85
C LEU A 141 -18.02 -11.15 -7.29
N LYS A 142 -18.26 -11.36 -5.98
CA LYS A 142 -19.52 -11.02 -5.31
C LYS A 142 -19.92 -9.56 -5.53
N SER A 143 -18.99 -8.64 -5.36
CA SER A 143 -19.26 -7.20 -5.57
C SER A 143 -19.53 -6.86 -7.03
N TRP A 144 -18.82 -7.51 -7.95
CA TRP A 144 -19.01 -7.32 -9.38
C TRP A 144 -20.28 -7.96 -9.88
N GLY A 145 -20.62 -9.16 -9.40
CA GLY A 145 -21.88 -9.81 -9.72
C GLY A 145 -23.08 -8.94 -9.37
N MET A 146 -23.07 -8.31 -8.17
CA MET A 146 -24.13 -7.36 -7.78
C MET A 146 -24.17 -6.12 -8.67
N ARG A 147 -23.02 -5.58 -9.13
CA ARG A 147 -22.98 -4.42 -10.06
C ARG A 147 -23.54 -4.76 -11.44
N LEU A 148 -23.26 -5.96 -11.91
CA LEU A 148 -23.64 -6.44 -13.24
C LEU A 148 -25.05 -7.06 -13.25
N GLY A 149 -25.67 -7.27 -12.08
CA GLY A 149 -26.96 -7.96 -11.97
C GLY A 149 -26.86 -9.47 -12.20
N VAL A 150 -25.68 -10.06 -12.09
CA VAL A 150 -25.42 -11.50 -12.16
C VAL A 150 -25.14 -11.98 -10.74
N HIS A 151 -26.04 -12.78 -10.17
CA HIS A 151 -25.93 -13.19 -8.77
C HIS A 151 -24.83 -14.23 -8.56
N LYS A 152 -24.12 -14.10 -7.45
CA LYS A 152 -23.16 -15.07 -6.93
C LYS A 152 -23.74 -15.70 -5.66
N ASP A 153 -23.74 -17.02 -5.58
CA ASP A 153 -24.14 -17.76 -4.40
C ASP A 153 -23.08 -17.74 -3.29
N ASP A 154 -23.46 -18.11 -2.07
CA ASP A 154 -22.59 -18.12 -0.88
C ASP A 154 -22.39 -19.57 -0.38
N HIS A 155 -21.74 -20.43 -1.16
CA HIS A 155 -21.47 -21.83 -0.79
C HIS A 155 -20.71 -21.96 0.55
N GLY A 156 -19.61 -21.25 0.71
CA GLY A 156 -18.76 -21.34 1.89
C GLY A 156 -19.37 -20.88 3.21
N ALA A 157 -20.60 -20.36 3.19
CA ALA A 157 -21.34 -20.02 4.41
C ALA A 157 -22.10 -21.21 5.00
N THR A 158 -22.32 -22.25 4.21
CA THR A 158 -23.23 -23.37 4.55
C THR A 158 -22.58 -24.75 4.45
N GLU A 159 -21.46 -24.90 3.72
CA GLU A 159 -20.85 -26.21 3.44
C GLU A 159 -19.33 -26.23 3.64
N SER A 160 -18.77 -27.45 3.76
CA SER A 160 -17.35 -27.70 3.98
C SER A 160 -16.55 -27.72 2.67
N TRP A 161 -15.32 -27.22 2.72
CA TRP A 161 -14.34 -27.27 1.64
C TRP A 161 -13.42 -28.51 1.68
N GLU A 162 -13.68 -29.47 2.57
CA GLU A 162 -12.80 -30.62 2.75
C GLU A 162 -12.95 -31.69 1.67
N ARG A 163 -14.11 -31.78 1.08
CA ARG A 163 -14.45 -32.79 0.04
C ARG A 163 -15.28 -32.16 -1.06
N TRP A 164 -15.16 -32.70 -2.26
CA TRP A 164 -16.01 -32.32 -3.37
C TRP A 164 -17.50 -32.53 -3.05
N SER A 165 -18.32 -31.59 -3.47
CA SER A 165 -19.79 -31.70 -3.50
C SER A 165 -20.33 -31.08 -4.78
N GLU A 166 -21.52 -31.51 -5.21
CA GLU A 166 -22.21 -30.95 -6.37
C GLU A 166 -22.48 -29.44 -6.16
N ALA A 167 -22.87 -29.04 -4.96
CA ALA A 167 -23.08 -27.65 -4.60
C ALA A 167 -21.78 -26.80 -4.73
N MET A 168 -20.60 -27.35 -4.40
CA MET A 168 -19.31 -26.70 -4.62
C MET A 168 -19.03 -26.51 -6.12
N GLU A 169 -19.33 -27.51 -6.93
CA GLU A 169 -19.15 -27.42 -8.38
C GLU A 169 -20.13 -26.43 -9.04
N ASP A 170 -21.38 -26.41 -8.61
CA ASP A 170 -22.36 -25.42 -9.07
C ASP A 170 -21.96 -23.99 -8.66
N TYR A 171 -21.37 -23.83 -7.48
CA TYR A 171 -20.79 -22.56 -7.05
C TYR A 171 -19.62 -22.14 -7.97
N CYS A 172 -18.71 -23.06 -8.33
CA CYS A 172 -17.63 -22.82 -9.29
C CYS A 172 -18.17 -22.43 -10.68
N VAL A 173 -19.23 -23.09 -11.16
CA VAL A 173 -19.93 -22.70 -12.42
C VAL A 173 -20.43 -21.26 -12.33
N GLN A 174 -21.05 -20.90 -11.21
CA GLN A 174 -21.58 -19.55 -11.04
C GLN A 174 -20.45 -18.49 -10.99
N ASP A 175 -19.31 -18.82 -10.40
CA ASP A 175 -18.15 -17.94 -10.39
C ASP A 175 -17.58 -17.71 -11.80
N VAL A 176 -17.51 -18.75 -12.63
CA VAL A 176 -17.13 -18.63 -14.04
C VAL A 176 -18.12 -17.77 -14.83
N VAL A 177 -19.43 -17.93 -14.62
CA VAL A 177 -20.46 -17.10 -15.28
C VAL A 177 -20.33 -15.62 -14.89
N VAL A 178 -20.14 -15.33 -13.60
CA VAL A 178 -19.93 -13.95 -13.14
C VAL A 178 -18.62 -13.38 -13.70
N ASN A 179 -17.57 -14.20 -13.75
CA ASN A 179 -16.26 -13.78 -14.26
C ASN A 179 -16.27 -13.52 -15.77
N GLU A 180 -16.99 -14.31 -16.56
CA GLU A 180 -17.19 -14.07 -17.99
C GLU A 180 -17.92 -12.74 -18.24
N ALA A 181 -19.02 -12.50 -17.51
CA ALA A 181 -19.75 -11.25 -17.61
C ALA A 181 -18.89 -10.05 -17.20
N LEU A 182 -18.07 -10.20 -16.16
CA LEU A 182 -17.10 -9.20 -15.73
C LEU A 182 -16.03 -8.94 -16.79
N PHE A 183 -15.44 -10.00 -17.34
CA PHE A 183 -14.43 -9.91 -18.39
C PHE A 183 -14.97 -9.18 -19.61
N THR A 184 -16.14 -9.57 -20.10
CA THR A 184 -16.82 -8.90 -21.21
C THR A 184 -17.06 -7.42 -20.92
N TYR A 185 -17.51 -7.06 -19.72
CA TYR A 185 -17.70 -5.66 -19.32
C TYR A 185 -16.37 -4.88 -19.29
N LEU A 186 -15.33 -5.45 -18.69
CA LEU A 186 -14.03 -4.78 -18.53
C LEU A 186 -13.26 -4.61 -19.84
N MET A 187 -13.48 -5.49 -20.80
CA MET A 187 -12.81 -5.45 -22.10
C MET A 187 -13.50 -4.54 -23.12
N GLN A 188 -14.61 -3.89 -22.78
CA GLN A 188 -15.26 -2.93 -23.69
C GLN A 188 -14.32 -1.80 -24.09
N GLY A 189 -14.05 -1.70 -25.42
CA GLY A 189 -13.12 -0.70 -25.97
C GLY A 189 -11.64 -0.95 -25.69
N ARG A 190 -11.27 -2.15 -25.30
CA ARG A 190 -9.90 -2.60 -25.05
C ARG A 190 -9.50 -3.77 -25.94
N THR A 191 -8.19 -3.97 -26.04
CA THR A 191 -7.57 -5.15 -26.65
C THR A 191 -6.63 -5.83 -25.63
N PRO A 192 -6.40 -7.15 -25.75
CA PRO A 192 -5.45 -7.86 -24.88
C PRO A 192 -4.00 -7.40 -25.03
N THR A 193 -3.71 -6.59 -26.02
CA THR A 193 -2.38 -6.04 -26.29
C THR A 193 -2.22 -4.59 -25.82
N ASP A 194 -3.24 -4.02 -25.16
CA ASP A 194 -3.13 -2.69 -24.57
C ASP A 194 -1.94 -2.67 -23.60
N GLN A 195 -1.06 -1.69 -23.73
CA GLN A 195 0.20 -1.64 -23.00
C GLN A 195 0.01 -1.64 -21.48
N ASP A 196 -0.99 -0.94 -20.99
CA ASP A 196 -1.32 -0.88 -19.57
C ASP A 196 -1.83 -2.23 -19.04
N LEU A 197 -2.59 -2.98 -19.85
CA LEU A 197 -3.10 -4.31 -19.49
C LEU A 197 -1.96 -5.33 -19.40
N VAL A 198 -1.12 -5.41 -20.43
CA VAL A 198 0.04 -6.31 -20.48
C VAL A 198 0.97 -6.03 -19.29
N LEU A 199 1.31 -4.75 -19.08
CA LEU A 199 2.18 -4.34 -17.97
C LEU A 199 1.62 -4.76 -16.61
N GLU A 200 0.32 -4.56 -16.36
CA GLU A 200 -0.27 -4.91 -15.06
C GLU A 200 -0.32 -6.43 -14.83
N MET A 201 -0.56 -7.25 -15.87
CA MET A 201 -0.54 -8.72 -15.74
C MET A 201 0.86 -9.25 -15.44
N ASP A 202 1.87 -8.79 -16.19
CA ASP A 202 3.26 -9.21 -15.99
C ASP A 202 3.80 -8.74 -14.63
N PHE A 203 3.49 -7.50 -14.25
CA PHE A 203 3.84 -6.97 -12.93
C PHE A 203 3.14 -7.72 -11.80
N ALA A 204 1.85 -8.05 -11.92
CA ALA A 204 1.11 -8.82 -10.92
C ALA A 204 1.74 -10.22 -10.72
N THR A 205 2.21 -10.85 -11.81
CA THR A 205 2.90 -12.13 -11.75
C THR A 205 4.24 -12.03 -11.00
N ALA A 206 5.02 -10.98 -11.26
CA ALA A 206 6.27 -10.73 -10.55
C ALA A 206 6.03 -10.47 -9.05
N ILE A 207 5.01 -9.68 -8.72
CA ILE A 207 4.63 -9.41 -7.33
C ILE A 207 4.14 -10.68 -6.62
N ARG A 208 3.39 -11.54 -7.30
CA ARG A 208 2.98 -12.83 -6.71
C ARG A 208 4.18 -13.69 -6.32
N GLN A 209 5.25 -13.69 -7.12
CA GLN A 209 6.49 -14.39 -6.77
C GLN A 209 7.16 -13.79 -5.52
N GLN A 210 7.15 -12.46 -5.39
CA GLN A 210 7.63 -11.77 -4.19
C GLN A 210 6.83 -12.16 -2.94
N GLU A 211 5.49 -12.14 -3.02
CA GLU A 211 4.61 -12.53 -1.91
C GLU A 211 4.86 -13.98 -1.48
N TRP A 212 5.08 -14.87 -2.44
CA TRP A 212 5.41 -16.27 -2.18
C TRP A 212 6.74 -16.44 -1.48
N ASN A 213 7.78 -15.75 -1.93
CA ASN A 213 9.09 -15.80 -1.32
C ASN A 213 9.07 -15.28 0.12
N GLY A 214 8.30 -14.22 0.38
CA GLY A 214 8.31 -13.49 1.63
C GLY A 214 9.67 -12.84 1.93
N PHE A 215 9.74 -12.06 2.98
CA PHE A 215 10.97 -11.44 3.45
C PHE A 215 11.44 -12.15 4.73
N PRO A 216 12.65 -12.73 4.80
CA PRO A 216 13.16 -13.32 6.03
C PRO A 216 13.23 -12.26 7.14
N PHE A 217 12.85 -12.66 8.34
CA PHE A 217 12.70 -11.76 9.48
C PHE A 217 13.40 -12.32 10.72
N ASP A 218 14.25 -11.51 11.33
CA ASP A 218 15.02 -11.85 12.52
C ASP A 218 14.15 -11.68 13.78
N MET A 219 13.60 -12.81 14.27
CA MET A 219 12.75 -12.82 15.46
C MET A 219 13.52 -12.50 16.73
N ASP A 220 14.77 -12.95 16.87
CA ASP A 220 15.58 -12.74 18.07
C ASP A 220 15.92 -11.25 18.22
N ALA A 221 16.34 -10.60 17.13
CA ALA A 221 16.57 -9.15 17.10
C ALA A 221 15.27 -8.36 17.33
N ALA A 222 14.14 -8.86 16.81
CA ALA A 222 12.84 -8.25 17.02
C ALA A 222 12.40 -8.30 18.50
N GLU A 223 12.64 -9.40 19.19
CA GLU A 223 12.36 -9.53 20.62
C GLU A 223 13.23 -8.58 21.46
N GLN A 224 14.50 -8.44 21.12
CA GLN A 224 15.41 -7.48 21.77
C GLN A 224 14.93 -6.04 21.58
N LEU A 225 14.55 -5.68 20.35
CA LEU A 225 14.00 -4.35 20.06
C LEU A 225 12.67 -4.13 20.79
N LEU A 226 11.81 -5.14 20.86
CA LEU A 226 10.54 -5.08 21.59
C LEU A 226 10.77 -4.76 23.07
N GLN A 227 11.69 -5.47 23.73
CA GLN A 227 12.03 -5.23 25.12
C GLN A 227 12.57 -3.80 25.36
N LYS A 228 13.50 -3.35 24.49
CA LYS A 228 14.04 -1.98 24.53
C LYS A 228 12.91 -0.93 24.45
N LEU A 229 11.97 -1.11 23.52
CA LEU A 229 10.86 -0.17 23.32
C LEU A 229 9.83 -0.20 24.46
N ILE A 230 9.54 -1.37 25.06
CA ILE A 230 8.64 -1.50 26.21
C ILE A 230 9.22 -0.76 27.41
N VAL A 231 10.49 -0.98 27.72
CA VAL A 231 11.17 -0.28 28.83
C VAL A 231 11.16 1.23 28.59
N ARG A 232 11.48 1.67 27.37
CA ARG A 232 11.47 3.10 27.02
C ARG A 232 10.09 3.72 27.17
N ARG A 233 9.04 3.03 26.71
CA ARG A 233 7.65 3.49 26.88
C ARG A 233 7.28 3.64 28.35
N ALA A 234 7.61 2.67 29.19
CA ALA A 234 7.31 2.74 30.62
C ALA A 234 7.97 3.96 31.28
N THR A 235 9.26 4.20 30.98
CA THR A 235 9.96 5.40 31.47
C THR A 235 9.27 6.69 31.01
N LEU A 236 8.88 6.76 29.73
CA LEU A 236 8.19 7.92 29.18
C LEU A 236 6.79 8.12 29.79
N GLU A 237 6.09 7.04 30.11
CA GLU A 237 4.79 7.11 30.81
C GLU A 237 4.96 7.71 32.21
N GLU A 238 5.98 7.28 32.96
CA GLU A 238 6.31 7.85 34.28
C GLU A 238 6.66 9.34 34.18
N ASP A 239 7.56 9.71 33.26
CA ASP A 239 7.94 11.10 33.01
C ASP A 239 6.73 11.97 32.63
N LEU A 240 5.84 11.45 31.77
CA LEU A 240 4.64 12.15 31.35
C LEU A 240 3.62 12.31 32.48
N GLN A 241 3.51 11.38 33.42
CA GLN A 241 2.66 11.58 34.61
C GLN A 241 3.19 12.69 35.52
N GLN A 242 4.52 12.86 35.61
CA GLN A 242 5.11 13.99 36.34
C GLN A 242 4.90 15.33 35.60
N LEU A 243 5.05 15.36 34.29
CA LEU A 243 4.86 16.55 33.47
C LEU A 243 3.40 16.98 33.36
N PHE A 244 2.48 16.04 33.41
CA PHE A 244 1.03 16.23 33.31
C PHE A 244 0.32 15.59 34.52
N PRO A 245 0.30 16.26 35.67
CA PRO A 245 -0.33 15.69 36.86
C PRO A 245 -1.80 15.38 36.65
N PRO A 246 -2.37 14.42 37.41
CA PRO A 246 -3.77 14.03 37.31
C PRO A 246 -4.71 15.22 37.46
N LYS A 247 -5.77 15.24 36.65
CA LYS A 247 -6.81 16.26 36.69
C LYS A 247 -7.93 15.81 37.65
N VAL A 248 -8.28 16.68 38.58
CA VAL A 248 -9.44 16.45 39.41
C VAL A 248 -10.68 16.93 38.67
N ILE A 249 -11.61 16.02 38.39
CA ILE A 249 -12.86 16.33 37.69
C ILE A 249 -14.07 16.01 38.60
N ALA A 250 -15.09 16.83 38.52
CA ALA A 250 -16.36 16.55 39.19
C ALA A 250 -17.06 15.35 38.51
N THR A 251 -17.59 14.44 39.29
CA THR A 251 -18.42 13.34 38.78
C THR A 251 -19.88 13.81 38.64
N LYS A 252 -20.73 12.99 38.03
CA LYS A 252 -22.18 13.26 37.96
C LYS A 252 -22.90 12.84 39.27
N ARG A 253 -22.19 12.35 40.26
CA ARG A 253 -22.76 11.87 41.52
C ARG A 253 -22.38 12.81 42.67
N PRO A 254 -23.35 13.34 43.43
CA PRO A 254 -23.06 14.15 44.63
C PRO A 254 -22.63 13.26 45.80
N TRP A 255 -22.00 13.88 46.79
CA TRP A 255 -21.99 13.37 48.12
C TRP A 255 -23.38 13.51 48.75
N TRP A 256 -23.72 12.61 49.67
CA TRP A 256 -24.89 12.74 50.53
C TRP A 256 -24.35 13.08 51.91
N ILE A 257 -24.84 14.17 52.51
CA ILE A 257 -24.33 14.72 53.77
C ILE A 257 -25.42 14.60 54.79
N THR A 258 -25.07 14.13 55.99
CA THR A 258 -25.94 14.04 57.14
C THR A 258 -25.75 15.25 58.08
N ASP A 259 -26.71 15.52 58.97
CA ASP A 259 -26.70 16.68 59.86
C ASP A 259 -25.41 16.75 60.73
N ASP A 260 -24.77 15.62 60.98
CA ASP A 260 -23.46 15.53 61.66
C ASP A 260 -22.26 15.71 60.69
N MET A 261 -22.50 16.20 59.48
CA MET A 261 -21.50 16.51 58.44
C MET A 261 -20.75 15.29 57.89
N LYS A 262 -21.23 14.06 58.11
CA LYS A 262 -20.66 12.86 57.47
C LYS A 262 -21.05 12.77 56.01
N GLN A 263 -20.09 12.30 55.18
CA GLN A 263 -20.25 12.13 53.76
C GLN A 263 -20.48 10.67 53.40
N TRP A 264 -21.49 10.43 52.56
CA TRP A 264 -21.87 9.10 52.09
C TRP A 264 -21.87 9.05 50.57
N GLU A 265 -21.49 7.91 50.01
CA GLU A 265 -21.48 7.75 48.56
C GLU A 265 -22.87 7.69 47.96
N THR A 266 -23.82 7.11 48.69
CA THR A 266 -25.22 7.00 48.28
C THR A 266 -26.16 7.36 49.43
N LYS A 267 -27.35 7.87 49.11
CA LYS A 267 -28.40 8.10 50.12
C LYS A 267 -28.81 6.81 50.83
N LYS A 268 -28.73 5.66 50.11
CA LYS A 268 -29.05 4.33 50.65
C LYS A 268 -28.09 3.91 51.78
N GLU A 269 -26.80 4.21 51.67
CA GLU A 269 -25.80 3.93 52.72
C GLU A 269 -26.03 4.76 53.95
N ALA A 270 -26.35 6.05 53.78
CA ALA A 270 -26.70 6.90 54.94
C ALA A 270 -27.95 6.40 55.66
N LEU A 271 -28.99 5.98 54.91
CA LEU A 271 -30.19 5.38 55.50
C LEU A 271 -29.87 4.05 56.21
N ALA A 272 -29.02 3.21 55.64
CA ALA A 272 -28.60 1.94 56.23
C ALA A 272 -27.76 2.14 57.54
N ALA A 273 -27.07 3.28 57.63
CA ALA A 273 -26.34 3.68 58.86
C ALA A 273 -27.23 4.27 59.95
N GLY A 274 -28.56 4.32 59.74
CA GLY A 274 -29.52 4.74 60.77
C GLY A 274 -30.00 6.19 60.68
N TYR A 275 -29.55 6.99 59.71
CA TYR A 275 -30.03 8.37 59.52
C TYR A 275 -31.42 8.39 58.85
N LYS A 276 -32.23 9.34 59.23
CA LYS A 276 -33.56 9.54 58.65
C LYS A 276 -33.44 10.30 57.32
N ALA A 277 -34.36 10.08 56.40
CA ALA A 277 -34.35 10.71 55.08
C ALA A 277 -34.33 12.25 55.10
N ALA A 278 -34.88 12.87 56.16
CA ALA A 278 -34.89 14.31 56.39
C ALA A 278 -33.54 14.84 56.90
N GLU A 279 -32.68 14.00 57.47
CA GLU A 279 -31.35 14.33 57.97
C GLU A 279 -30.25 14.17 56.91
N ILE A 280 -30.64 13.82 55.64
CA ILE A 280 -29.71 13.54 54.55
C ILE A 280 -29.94 14.51 53.42
N GLU A 281 -28.98 15.40 53.19
CA GLU A 281 -29.02 16.39 52.12
C GLU A 281 -28.05 16.02 50.97
N LYS A 282 -28.32 16.61 49.82
CA LYS A 282 -27.45 16.49 48.63
C LYS A 282 -26.32 17.50 48.76
N GLY A 283 -25.11 16.99 48.95
CA GLY A 283 -23.87 17.77 49.02
C GLY A 283 -23.25 18.09 47.67
N PRO A 284 -21.99 18.56 47.65
CA PRO A 284 -21.24 18.86 46.41
C PRO A 284 -21.03 17.61 45.58
N MET A 285 -20.78 17.81 44.26
CA MET A 285 -20.44 16.72 43.36
C MET A 285 -19.13 16.06 43.81
N ARG A 286 -19.11 14.74 43.83
CA ARG A 286 -17.89 13.98 44.12
C ARG A 286 -16.85 14.28 43.02
N THR A 287 -15.61 14.32 43.40
CA THR A 287 -14.49 14.47 42.48
C THR A 287 -13.77 13.16 42.30
N LYS A 288 -13.17 12.97 41.16
CA LYS A 288 -12.24 11.88 40.91
C LYS A 288 -10.97 12.41 40.30
N SER A 289 -9.85 11.85 40.69
CA SER A 289 -8.57 12.07 40.05
C SER A 289 -8.49 11.21 38.79
N VAL A 290 -8.19 11.82 37.67
CA VAL A 290 -8.02 11.15 36.36
C VAL A 290 -6.59 11.35 35.92
N PRO A 291 -5.78 10.27 35.85
CA PRO A 291 -4.42 10.36 35.34
C PRO A 291 -4.41 10.79 33.89
N PHE A 292 -3.32 11.41 33.46
CA PHE A 292 -3.11 11.78 32.06
C PHE A 292 -2.93 10.53 31.20
N ASN A 293 -3.64 10.46 30.07
CA ASN A 293 -3.48 9.40 29.09
C ASN A 293 -2.69 9.93 27.87
N PRO A 294 -1.40 9.59 27.75
CA PRO A 294 -0.55 10.07 26.65
C PRO A 294 -0.91 9.51 25.27
N SER A 295 -1.80 8.51 25.20
CA SER A 295 -2.35 8.02 23.93
C SER A 295 -3.60 8.79 23.48
N SER A 296 -4.19 9.61 24.34
CA SER A 296 -5.40 10.38 24.03
C SER A 296 -5.07 11.73 23.40
N ARG A 297 -5.26 11.85 22.09
CA ARG A 297 -5.04 13.11 21.36
C ARG A 297 -5.87 14.27 21.91
N ASP A 298 -7.10 14.00 22.39
CA ASP A 298 -7.96 15.01 23.00
C ASP A 298 -7.36 15.52 24.32
N GLN A 299 -6.84 14.62 25.19
CA GLN A 299 -6.19 15.04 26.43
C GLN A 299 -4.86 15.75 26.17
N ILE A 300 -4.08 15.30 25.18
CA ILE A 300 -2.84 15.99 24.79
C ILE A 300 -3.15 17.42 24.36
N ALA A 301 -4.13 17.61 23.46
CA ALA A 301 -4.52 18.93 22.98
C ALA A 301 -5.01 19.82 24.14
N GLU A 302 -5.91 19.30 24.99
CA GLU A 302 -6.41 20.02 26.17
C GLU A 302 -5.29 20.50 27.09
N ARG A 303 -4.31 19.63 27.37
CA ARG A 303 -3.19 19.96 28.28
C ARG A 303 -2.22 20.95 27.66
N LEU A 304 -1.88 20.80 26.37
CA LEU A 304 -0.99 21.74 25.70
C LEU A 304 -1.65 23.13 25.55
N MET A 305 -2.96 23.19 25.26
CA MET A 305 -3.69 24.46 25.23
C MET A 305 -3.74 25.12 26.61
N ALA A 306 -3.88 24.34 27.68
CA ALA A 306 -3.81 24.87 29.05
C ALA A 306 -2.43 25.45 29.39
N ASP A 307 -1.37 24.95 28.73
CA ASP A 307 -0.01 25.48 28.83
C ASP A 307 0.27 26.66 27.86
N GLY A 308 -0.75 27.16 27.14
CA GLY A 308 -0.66 28.32 26.25
C GLY A 308 -0.44 28.00 24.78
N TRP A 309 -0.51 26.73 24.36
CA TRP A 309 -0.45 26.38 22.94
C TRP A 309 -1.76 26.80 22.23
N ASP A 310 -1.62 27.58 21.14
CA ASP A 310 -2.74 27.93 20.25
C ASP A 310 -2.69 27.07 18.98
N PRO A 311 -3.69 26.16 18.79
CA PRO A 311 -3.69 25.24 17.65
C PRO A 311 -3.88 25.97 16.31
N LYS A 312 -2.92 25.84 15.41
CA LYS A 312 -2.98 26.34 14.04
C LYS A 312 -3.59 25.33 13.06
N TYR A 313 -3.50 24.03 13.37
CA TYR A 313 -3.88 22.93 12.49
C TYR A 313 -4.98 22.09 13.12
N TYR A 314 -5.95 21.66 12.30
CA TYR A 314 -7.10 20.89 12.72
C TYR A 314 -7.34 19.67 11.83
N GLU A 315 -7.69 18.53 12.44
CA GLU A 315 -8.23 17.34 11.78
C GLU A 315 -9.75 17.30 12.00
N GLY A 316 -10.51 17.83 11.04
CA GLY A 316 -11.93 18.10 11.21
C GLY A 316 -12.16 19.21 12.24
N LYS A 317 -12.78 18.89 13.38
CA LYS A 317 -13.04 19.84 14.49
C LYS A 317 -12.03 19.75 15.63
N ARG A 318 -11.05 18.84 15.56
CA ARG A 318 -10.08 18.60 16.64
C ARG A 318 -8.73 19.20 16.29
N PRO A 319 -8.01 19.79 17.26
CA PRO A 319 -6.62 20.17 17.04
C PRO A 319 -5.79 19.01 16.56
N ALA A 320 -4.97 19.20 15.53
CA ALA A 320 -4.07 18.18 15.03
C ALA A 320 -2.93 17.93 16.03
N ILE A 321 -2.73 16.67 16.42
CA ILE A 321 -1.59 16.23 17.23
C ILE A 321 -0.77 15.26 16.39
N ASN A 322 0.32 15.75 15.82
CA ASN A 322 1.25 14.98 15.01
C ASN A 322 2.69 15.42 15.28
N GLU A 323 3.64 14.74 14.66
CA GLU A 323 5.07 14.99 14.85
C GLU A 323 5.45 16.45 14.56
N LEU A 324 4.94 17.02 13.46
CA LEU A 324 5.22 18.40 13.07
C LEU A 324 4.79 19.38 14.15
N VAL A 325 3.54 19.27 14.62
CA VAL A 325 2.98 20.14 15.65
C VAL A 325 3.76 20.04 16.96
N LEU A 326 4.09 18.82 17.40
CA LEU A 326 4.83 18.63 18.65
C LEU A 326 6.26 19.15 18.57
N ARG A 327 6.92 19.07 17.40
CA ARG A 327 8.22 19.69 17.15
C ARG A 327 8.13 21.23 17.11
N GLU A 328 7.08 21.80 16.52
CA GLU A 328 6.86 23.24 16.46
C GLU A 328 6.66 23.85 17.86
N ILE A 329 5.89 23.19 18.73
CA ILE A 329 5.71 23.62 20.14
C ILE A 329 7.05 23.64 20.89
N ASN A 330 7.94 22.69 20.62
CA ASN A 330 9.32 22.60 21.10
C ASN A 330 9.48 22.84 22.62
N SER A 331 8.54 22.35 23.42
CA SER A 331 8.60 22.37 24.89
C SER A 331 9.03 21.02 25.43
N LYS A 332 9.53 20.97 26.68
CA LYS A 332 9.85 19.70 27.35
C LYS A 332 8.66 18.72 27.30
N LYS A 333 7.44 19.22 27.49
CA LYS A 333 6.20 18.43 27.44
C LYS A 333 5.91 17.89 26.05
N SER A 334 6.00 18.74 25.01
CA SER A 334 5.72 18.32 23.64
C SER A 334 6.75 17.34 23.09
N LEU A 335 8.03 17.51 23.44
CA LEU A 335 9.11 16.59 23.02
C LEU A 335 8.98 15.21 23.68
N ALA A 336 8.64 15.16 24.98
CA ALA A 336 8.36 13.90 25.66
C ALA A 336 7.12 13.17 25.06
N LEU A 337 6.07 13.92 24.71
CA LEU A 337 4.90 13.37 24.01
C LEU A 337 5.26 12.87 22.62
N LEU A 338 6.09 13.61 21.88
CA LEU A 338 6.56 13.20 20.56
C LEU A 338 7.28 11.86 20.63
N GLU A 339 8.24 11.71 21.54
CA GLU A 339 8.98 10.47 21.71
C GLU A 339 8.06 9.31 22.12
N TYR A 340 7.13 9.54 23.07
CA TYR A 340 6.15 8.55 23.48
C TYR A 340 5.31 8.05 22.29
N LEU A 341 4.77 8.95 21.49
CA LEU A 341 3.95 8.59 20.33
C LEU A 341 4.77 7.86 19.24
N LEU A 342 6.03 8.19 19.07
CA LEU A 342 6.96 7.47 18.17
C LEU A 342 7.22 6.05 18.68
N VAL A 343 7.57 5.89 19.95
CA VAL A 343 7.78 4.57 20.57
C VAL A 343 6.50 3.71 20.49
N ALA A 344 5.35 4.28 20.82
CA ALA A 344 4.07 3.58 20.73
C ALA A 344 3.75 3.15 19.27
N LYS A 345 4.07 3.99 18.28
CA LYS A 345 3.94 3.65 16.86
C LYS A 345 4.83 2.47 16.49
N ARG A 346 6.10 2.45 16.95
CA ARG A 346 7.04 1.34 16.67
C ARG A 346 6.58 0.04 17.33
N LEU A 347 6.11 0.08 18.57
CA LEU A 347 5.50 -1.07 19.24
C LEU A 347 4.28 -1.60 18.49
N GLY A 348 3.43 -0.70 18.00
CA GLY A 348 2.29 -1.07 17.15
C GLY A 348 2.70 -1.78 15.86
N GLN A 349 3.77 -1.32 15.18
CA GLN A 349 4.30 -1.94 13.97
C GLN A 349 4.97 -3.29 14.26
N LEU A 350 5.74 -3.37 15.35
CA LEU A 350 6.53 -4.54 15.69
C LEU A 350 5.67 -5.70 16.22
N SER A 351 4.80 -5.41 17.21
CA SER A 351 4.10 -6.48 17.96
C SER A 351 2.64 -6.17 18.33
N GLU A 352 2.33 -4.97 18.86
CA GLU A 352 1.03 -4.74 19.52
C GLU A 352 -0.12 -4.59 18.52
N GLY A 353 0.14 -4.07 17.31
CA GLY A 353 -0.87 -3.90 16.29
C GLY A 353 -1.47 -5.23 15.81
N ARG A 354 -2.67 -5.17 15.23
CA ARG A 354 -3.35 -6.35 14.68
C ARG A 354 -2.49 -7.06 13.61
N GLN A 355 -1.71 -6.30 12.84
CA GLN A 355 -0.78 -6.79 11.82
C GLN A 355 0.68 -6.49 12.21
N GLY A 356 1.02 -6.57 13.49
CA GLY A 356 2.38 -6.42 13.98
C GLY A 356 3.29 -7.47 13.32
N TRP A 357 4.50 -7.06 12.93
CA TRP A 357 5.41 -7.91 12.14
C TRP A 357 5.66 -9.26 12.79
N MET A 358 5.93 -9.30 14.09
CA MET A 358 6.17 -10.55 14.83
C MET A 358 4.98 -11.52 14.79
N LYS A 359 3.74 -11.01 14.72
CA LYS A 359 2.51 -11.82 14.60
C LYS A 359 2.31 -12.38 13.18
N MET A 360 2.93 -11.73 12.20
CA MET A 360 2.75 -12.06 10.79
C MET A 360 3.88 -12.93 10.24
N VAL A 361 4.86 -13.28 11.08
CA VAL A 361 5.93 -14.20 10.71
C VAL A 361 5.37 -15.60 10.52
N ASN A 362 5.66 -16.20 9.37
CA ASN A 362 5.36 -17.58 9.05
C ASN A 362 6.64 -18.24 8.53
N ASN A 363 7.07 -19.34 9.14
CA ASN A 363 8.30 -20.06 8.80
C ASN A 363 9.53 -19.13 8.67
N GLY A 364 9.68 -18.17 9.62
CA GLY A 364 10.79 -17.22 9.65
C GLY A 364 10.71 -16.11 8.59
N ARG A 365 9.56 -15.91 7.95
CA ARG A 365 9.36 -14.92 6.88
C ARG A 365 8.08 -14.13 7.07
N ILE A 366 8.08 -12.90 6.56
CA ILE A 366 6.89 -12.06 6.45
C ILE A 366 6.42 -12.07 5.00
N HIS A 367 5.19 -12.54 4.77
CA HIS A 367 4.53 -12.56 3.46
C HIS A 367 3.53 -11.40 3.36
N GLY A 368 4.04 -10.19 3.12
CA GLY A 368 3.19 -9.00 2.93
C GLY A 368 2.36 -9.10 1.64
N SER A 369 1.12 -8.63 1.64
CA SER A 369 0.31 -8.54 0.41
C SER A 369 0.47 -7.20 -0.28
N VAL A 370 0.55 -7.25 -1.60
CA VAL A 370 0.69 -6.07 -2.47
C VAL A 370 -0.50 -6.00 -3.43
N ASN A 371 -1.28 -4.95 -3.30
CA ASN A 371 -2.29 -4.62 -4.31
C ASN A 371 -1.62 -3.78 -5.40
N THR A 372 -1.46 -4.34 -6.58
CA THR A 372 -0.73 -3.72 -7.70
C THR A 372 -1.42 -2.47 -8.24
N GLY A 373 -2.76 -2.41 -8.21
CA GLY A 373 -3.58 -1.25 -8.58
C GLY A 373 -4.20 -0.55 -7.35
N GLY A 374 -3.44 -0.37 -6.27
CA GLY A 374 -3.97 0.06 -4.97
C GLY A 374 -4.31 1.55 -4.85
N THR A 375 -3.92 2.38 -5.80
CA THR A 375 -4.14 3.83 -5.78
C THR A 375 -4.55 4.37 -7.15
N VAL A 376 -5.16 5.56 -7.18
CA VAL A 376 -5.54 6.24 -8.44
C VAL A 376 -4.35 6.61 -9.32
N SER A 377 -3.14 6.69 -8.76
CA SER A 377 -1.90 6.93 -9.53
C SER A 377 -1.30 5.65 -10.10
N GLY A 378 -1.87 4.47 -9.79
CA GLY A 378 -1.29 3.18 -10.18
C GLY A 378 -0.17 2.70 -9.27
N ARG A 379 0.21 3.44 -8.21
CA ARG A 379 1.11 2.95 -7.17
C ARG A 379 0.50 1.76 -6.44
N CYS A 380 1.33 0.84 -6.02
CA CYS A 380 0.92 -0.27 -5.16
C CYS A 380 0.45 0.22 -3.78
N SER A 381 -0.40 -0.56 -3.14
CA SER A 381 -0.65 -0.46 -1.70
C SER A 381 -0.33 -1.78 -1.03
N HIS A 382 0.14 -1.70 0.22
CA HIS A 382 0.63 -2.85 0.97
C HIS A 382 -0.24 -3.13 2.19
N GLN A 383 -0.40 -4.41 2.52
CA GLN A 383 -1.20 -4.84 3.67
C GLN A 383 -0.76 -6.22 4.16
N ALA A 384 -1.16 -6.57 5.34
CA ALA A 384 -1.02 -7.89 5.96
C ALA A 384 0.41 -8.50 5.95
N PRO A 385 1.44 -7.82 6.48
CA PRO A 385 1.47 -6.46 6.99
C PRO A 385 1.86 -5.43 5.91
N ASN A 386 1.64 -4.13 6.22
CA ASN A 386 2.12 -3.05 5.36
C ASN A 386 3.63 -2.79 5.61
N ILE A 387 4.50 -3.47 4.89
CA ILE A 387 5.96 -3.30 4.99
C ILE A 387 6.45 -1.97 4.39
N ALA A 388 5.68 -1.35 3.48
CA ALA A 388 6.03 -0.03 2.93
C ALA A 388 5.98 1.10 3.98
N GLN A 389 5.40 0.85 5.16
CA GLN A 389 5.43 1.77 6.29
C GLN A 389 6.61 1.52 7.24
N CYS A 390 7.53 0.61 6.92
CA CYS A 390 8.78 0.48 7.66
C CYS A 390 9.51 1.83 7.64
N PRO A 391 9.96 2.36 8.80
CA PRO A 391 10.56 3.69 8.86
C PRO A 391 11.86 3.75 8.04
N SER A 392 12.19 4.92 7.48
CA SER A 392 13.49 5.13 6.83
C SER A 392 14.62 4.98 7.85
N VAL A 393 15.80 4.65 7.40
CA VAL A 393 17.01 4.48 8.25
C VAL A 393 17.31 5.75 9.08
N SER A 394 17.03 6.93 8.53
CA SER A 394 17.22 8.22 9.20
C SER A 394 16.16 8.55 10.26
N ALA A 395 15.03 7.82 10.28
CA ALA A 395 14.00 8.01 11.29
C ALA A 395 14.40 7.34 12.62
N GLU A 396 13.85 7.84 13.72
CA GLU A 396 14.08 7.24 15.04
C GLU A 396 13.62 5.77 15.06
N TYR A 397 14.50 4.88 15.52
CA TYR A 397 14.39 3.42 15.45
C TYR A 397 14.25 2.86 14.00
N GLY A 398 14.57 3.66 12.99
CA GLY A 398 14.42 3.24 11.59
C GLY A 398 15.45 2.20 11.19
N TYR A 399 16.70 2.41 11.59
CA TYR A 399 17.78 1.45 11.36
C TYR A 399 17.48 0.10 12.00
N GLU A 400 17.10 0.09 13.29
CA GLU A 400 16.76 -1.13 14.01
C GLU A 400 15.57 -1.86 13.38
N CYS A 401 14.52 -1.13 12.97
CA CYS A 401 13.35 -1.72 12.32
C CYS A 401 13.69 -2.36 10.96
N ARG A 402 14.51 -1.70 10.13
CA ARG A 402 14.90 -2.25 8.83
C ARG A 402 15.89 -3.40 8.96
N SER A 403 16.77 -3.38 9.98
CA SER A 403 17.71 -4.46 10.24
C SER A 403 17.04 -5.80 10.57
N LEU A 404 15.76 -5.80 10.96
CA LEU A 404 14.99 -7.02 11.20
C LEU A 404 14.68 -7.81 9.92
N PHE A 405 14.72 -7.16 8.77
CA PHE A 405 14.51 -7.79 7.46
C PHE A 405 15.87 -8.16 6.88
N ILE A 406 16.18 -9.45 6.86
CA ILE A 406 17.51 -9.99 6.63
C ILE A 406 17.62 -10.78 5.33
N ALA A 407 18.84 -10.98 4.85
CA ALA A 407 19.12 -11.90 3.77
C ALA A 407 18.90 -13.37 4.22
N PRO A 408 18.42 -14.27 3.35
CA PRO A 408 18.43 -15.70 3.64
C PRO A 408 19.86 -16.24 3.87
N PRO A 409 20.06 -17.32 4.63
CA PRO A 409 21.37 -17.91 4.83
C PRO A 409 22.10 -18.20 3.51
N GLY A 410 23.39 -17.82 3.44
CA GLY A 410 24.24 -17.99 2.26
C GLY A 410 23.98 -16.99 1.11
N ARG A 411 23.11 -16.01 1.30
CA ARG A 411 22.81 -14.95 0.33
C ARG A 411 23.10 -13.57 0.90
N VAL A 412 23.10 -12.57 0.04
CA VAL A 412 23.09 -11.14 0.39
C VAL A 412 21.84 -10.49 -0.16
N LEU A 413 21.42 -9.39 0.47
CA LEU A 413 20.42 -8.49 -0.09
C LEU A 413 21.06 -7.55 -1.09
N VAL A 414 20.31 -7.23 -2.13
CA VAL A 414 20.58 -6.17 -3.09
C VAL A 414 19.36 -5.25 -3.08
N GLY A 415 19.54 -4.05 -2.58
CA GLY A 415 18.52 -2.98 -2.62
C GLY A 415 18.80 -2.07 -3.80
N CYS A 416 17.82 -1.86 -4.64
CA CYS A 416 17.92 -1.00 -5.82
C CYS A 416 16.89 0.12 -5.73
N ASP A 417 17.29 1.35 -6.04
CA ASP A 417 16.45 2.55 -5.97
C ASP A 417 16.57 3.39 -7.25
N ALA A 418 15.48 4.01 -7.66
CA ALA A 418 15.49 4.89 -8.83
C ALA A 418 15.92 6.31 -8.44
N SER A 419 17.01 6.78 -9.03
CA SER A 419 17.61 8.07 -8.70
C SER A 419 16.74 9.26 -9.13
N GLY A 420 16.16 9.97 -8.15
CA GLY A 420 15.41 11.21 -8.39
C GLY A 420 14.19 11.03 -9.32
N LEU A 421 13.47 9.93 -9.18
CA LEU A 421 12.41 9.51 -10.10
C LEU A 421 11.40 10.61 -10.43
N GLU A 422 10.79 11.25 -9.43
CA GLU A 422 9.78 12.30 -9.65
C GLU A 422 10.33 13.53 -10.38
N LEU A 423 11.58 13.93 -10.08
CA LEU A 423 12.20 15.07 -10.76
C LEU A 423 12.55 14.74 -12.21
N ARG A 424 12.96 13.50 -12.51
CA ARG A 424 13.19 13.02 -13.88
C ARG A 424 11.88 12.93 -14.67
N MET A 425 10.77 12.52 -14.03
CA MET A 425 9.45 12.59 -14.65
C MET A 425 9.06 14.03 -14.97
N LEU A 426 9.23 14.96 -14.02
CA LEU A 426 8.97 16.38 -14.23
C LEU A 426 9.81 16.91 -15.40
N ALA A 427 11.10 16.62 -15.41
CA ALA A 427 12.02 17.02 -16.49
C ALA A 427 11.58 16.51 -17.85
N SER A 428 11.17 15.26 -17.93
CA SER A 428 10.68 14.66 -19.17
C SER A 428 9.44 15.39 -19.72
N TYR A 429 8.49 15.73 -18.84
CA TYR A 429 7.31 16.53 -19.24
C TYR A 429 7.64 17.98 -19.59
N LEU A 430 8.66 18.57 -18.95
CA LEU A 430 9.10 19.95 -19.23
C LEU A 430 9.91 20.06 -20.53
N HIS A 431 10.59 19.03 -20.95
CA HIS A 431 11.61 19.04 -22.00
C HIS A 431 11.18 19.79 -23.27
N LYS A 432 9.94 19.57 -23.74
CA LYS A 432 9.37 20.27 -24.90
C LYS A 432 8.87 21.68 -24.58
N ILE A 433 8.80 22.09 -23.31
CA ILE A 433 8.30 23.38 -22.85
C ILE A 433 9.45 24.35 -22.62
N ASP A 434 10.64 23.84 -22.22
CA ASP A 434 11.81 24.59 -21.83
C ASP A 434 13.08 24.27 -22.66
N ASP A 435 12.90 23.59 -23.80
CA ASP A 435 13.98 23.14 -24.70
C ASP A 435 15.03 22.30 -23.96
N GLY A 436 14.59 21.44 -23.03
CA GLY A 436 15.43 20.52 -22.27
C GLY A 436 16.29 21.16 -21.18
N ARG A 437 16.07 22.42 -20.84
CA ARG A 437 16.87 23.14 -19.82
C ARG A 437 16.82 22.41 -18.47
N TYR A 438 15.64 22.09 -17.97
CA TYR A 438 15.49 21.37 -16.69
C TYR A 438 16.09 19.96 -16.72
N THR A 439 15.99 19.29 -17.87
CA THR A 439 16.65 17.98 -18.10
C THR A 439 18.18 18.10 -18.00
N ASN A 440 18.76 19.11 -18.63
CA ASN A 440 20.20 19.33 -18.57
C ASN A 440 20.70 19.61 -17.14
N GLU A 441 19.95 20.39 -16.36
CA GLU A 441 20.25 20.64 -14.94
C GLU A 441 20.24 19.34 -14.12
N ILE A 442 19.35 18.41 -14.38
CA ILE A 442 19.32 17.11 -13.70
C ILE A 442 20.52 16.24 -14.08
N LEU A 443 20.93 16.27 -15.34
CA LEU A 443 21.95 15.37 -15.87
C LEU A 443 23.38 15.87 -15.63
N SER A 444 23.60 17.18 -15.66
CA SER A 444 24.95 17.78 -15.59
C SER A 444 25.20 18.63 -14.36
N GLY A 445 24.15 18.99 -13.61
CA GLY A 445 24.21 19.89 -12.48
C GLY A 445 23.63 19.33 -11.19
N ASP A 446 23.52 20.17 -10.19
CA ASP A 446 22.78 19.90 -8.96
C ASP A 446 21.39 20.57 -9.04
N ILE A 447 20.39 19.80 -9.46
CA ILE A 447 19.01 20.28 -9.59
C ILE A 447 18.47 20.87 -8.27
N HIS A 448 18.96 20.41 -7.13
CA HIS A 448 18.54 20.96 -5.84
C HIS A 448 19.11 22.34 -5.59
N THR A 449 20.34 22.61 -6.04
CA THR A 449 20.94 23.94 -6.03
C THR A 449 20.23 24.87 -7.02
N ALA A 450 19.95 24.43 -8.25
CA ALA A 450 19.17 25.21 -9.21
C ALA A 450 17.77 25.56 -8.69
N ASN A 451 17.12 24.61 -8.04
CA ASN A 451 15.82 24.83 -7.40
C ASN A 451 15.92 25.75 -6.16
N GLN A 452 17.02 25.70 -5.40
CA GLN A 452 17.30 26.58 -4.28
C GLN A 452 17.42 28.04 -4.75
N GLU A 453 18.18 28.30 -5.78
CA GLU A 453 18.34 29.62 -6.39
C GLU A 453 17.01 30.12 -6.98
N ALA A 454 16.27 29.23 -7.65
CA ALA A 454 14.95 29.56 -8.21
C ALA A 454 13.94 29.93 -7.12
N ALA A 455 13.91 29.21 -6.02
CA ALA A 455 13.02 29.50 -4.90
C ALA A 455 13.53 30.63 -3.99
N GLY A 456 14.82 31.01 -4.07
CA GLY A 456 15.43 31.98 -3.18
C GLY A 456 15.53 31.47 -1.74
N LEU A 457 15.80 30.18 -1.56
CA LEU A 457 15.83 29.52 -0.25
C LEU A 457 17.25 29.46 0.34
N PRO A 458 17.39 29.44 1.68
CA PRO A 458 18.69 29.56 2.33
C PRO A 458 19.57 28.32 2.15
N ASP A 459 18.97 27.14 1.99
CA ASP A 459 19.69 25.89 1.90
C ASP A 459 19.03 24.88 0.95
N ARG A 460 19.82 23.87 0.55
CA ARG A 460 19.45 22.83 -0.40
C ARG A 460 18.34 21.91 0.11
N ASN A 461 18.29 21.62 1.42
CA ASN A 461 17.28 20.73 2.00
C ASN A 461 15.92 21.41 2.02
N SER A 462 15.87 22.70 2.39
CA SER A 462 14.65 23.51 2.30
C SER A 462 14.15 23.59 0.86
N ALA A 463 15.05 23.74 -0.12
CA ALA A 463 14.70 23.74 -1.54
C ALA A 463 14.12 22.39 -1.99
N LYS A 464 14.74 21.29 -1.59
CA LYS A 464 14.22 19.94 -1.84
C LYS A 464 12.81 19.79 -1.26
N ALA A 465 12.62 20.09 0.02
CA ALA A 465 11.33 20.02 0.68
C ALA A 465 10.27 20.92 0.02
N PHE A 466 10.64 22.15 -0.36
CA PHE A 466 9.76 23.11 -1.04
C PHE A 466 9.29 22.58 -2.40
N VAL A 467 10.22 22.12 -3.25
CA VAL A 467 9.87 21.64 -4.61
C VAL A 467 9.00 20.39 -4.53
N TYR A 468 9.33 19.42 -3.67
CA TYR A 468 8.47 18.26 -3.47
C TYR A 468 7.09 18.63 -2.93
N CYS A 469 7.02 19.53 -1.94
CA CYS A 469 5.74 20.06 -1.45
C CYS A 469 4.92 20.72 -2.56
N LEU A 470 5.56 21.53 -3.41
CA LEU A 470 4.92 22.22 -4.54
C LEU A 470 4.40 21.23 -5.59
N ILE A 471 5.22 20.25 -5.97
CA ILE A 471 4.86 19.19 -6.94
C ILE A 471 3.70 18.36 -6.41
N TYR A 472 3.70 18.04 -5.11
CA TYR A 472 2.63 17.28 -4.46
C TYR A 472 1.35 18.09 -4.20
N GLY A 473 1.29 19.33 -4.69
CA GLY A 473 0.09 20.17 -4.58
C GLY A 473 -0.10 20.71 -3.16
N GLY A 474 0.99 20.93 -2.43
CA GLY A 474 0.95 21.53 -1.10
C GLY A 474 0.27 22.88 -1.10
N SER A 475 -0.53 23.15 -0.05
CA SER A 475 -1.15 24.45 0.16
C SER A 475 -0.10 25.54 0.42
N ASP A 476 -0.49 26.79 0.22
CA ASP A 476 0.40 27.93 0.53
C ASP A 476 0.86 27.90 2.00
N SER A 477 0.03 27.41 2.92
CA SER A 477 0.44 27.19 4.32
C SER A 477 1.58 26.17 4.44
N LYS A 478 1.44 24.99 3.81
CA LYS A 478 2.50 23.96 3.82
C LYS A 478 3.79 24.42 3.16
N LEU A 479 3.70 25.22 2.10
CA LEU A 479 4.88 25.80 1.46
C LEU A 479 5.57 26.84 2.37
N GLY A 480 4.81 27.61 3.14
CA GLY A 480 5.35 28.54 4.14
C GLY A 480 6.03 27.80 5.30
N GLU A 481 5.47 26.70 5.76
CA GLU A 481 6.04 25.86 6.83
C GLU A 481 7.47 25.34 6.53
N VAL A 482 7.78 25.09 5.25
CA VAL A 482 9.13 24.65 4.83
C VAL A 482 10.23 25.63 5.25
N ILE A 483 9.89 26.90 5.40
CA ILE A 483 10.81 27.97 5.80
C ILE A 483 10.53 28.53 7.20
N GLY A 484 9.69 27.84 7.98
CA GLY A 484 9.24 28.35 9.29
C GLY A 484 8.32 29.55 9.23
N GLY A 485 7.72 29.83 8.04
CA GLY A 485 6.82 30.95 7.78
C GLY A 485 5.34 30.53 7.73
N ASN A 486 4.51 31.43 7.26
CA ASN A 486 3.06 31.27 7.18
C ASN A 486 2.54 31.14 5.73
N ALA A 487 1.22 31.08 5.54
CA ALA A 487 0.59 30.95 4.22
C ALA A 487 0.93 32.12 3.26
N THR A 488 1.14 33.33 3.77
CA THR A 488 1.54 34.49 2.97
C THR A 488 2.95 34.32 2.42
N ASP A 489 3.87 33.80 3.26
CA ASP A 489 5.25 33.49 2.86
C ASP A 489 5.27 32.38 1.81
N GLY A 490 4.48 31.31 2.01
CA GLY A 490 4.35 30.23 1.04
C GLY A 490 3.80 30.71 -0.31
N LYS A 491 2.79 31.58 -0.30
CA LYS A 491 2.24 32.20 -1.51
C LYS A 491 3.29 33.05 -2.24
N ARG A 492 4.08 33.83 -1.50
CA ARG A 492 5.17 34.64 -2.05
C ARG A 492 6.22 33.77 -2.71
N LEU A 493 6.74 32.75 -1.99
CA LEU A 493 7.73 31.82 -2.51
C LEU A 493 7.27 31.09 -3.76
N LYS A 494 6.03 30.58 -3.75
CA LYS A 494 5.41 29.92 -4.90
C LYS A 494 5.33 30.85 -6.12
N SER A 495 4.98 32.12 -5.91
CA SER A 495 4.90 33.11 -6.98
C SER A 495 6.28 33.44 -7.55
N GLU A 496 7.27 33.62 -6.70
CA GLU A 496 8.67 33.85 -7.10
C GLU A 496 9.26 32.66 -7.87
N PHE A 497 9.05 31.45 -7.37
CA PHE A 497 9.49 30.22 -8.03
C PHE A 497 8.90 30.08 -9.43
N PHE A 498 7.57 30.28 -9.56
CA PHE A 498 6.92 30.23 -10.89
C PHE A 498 7.34 31.35 -11.83
N ARG A 499 7.76 32.49 -11.31
CA ARG A 499 8.33 33.57 -12.13
C ARG A 499 9.68 33.20 -12.71
N LYS A 500 10.53 32.51 -11.90
CA LYS A 500 11.86 32.04 -12.34
C LYS A 500 11.78 30.72 -13.14
N MET A 501 10.78 29.89 -12.88
CA MET A 501 10.54 28.60 -13.53
C MET A 501 9.19 28.57 -14.27
N PRO A 502 8.99 29.41 -15.31
CA PRO A 502 7.70 29.56 -15.98
C PRO A 502 7.24 28.28 -16.70
N ALA A 503 8.15 27.40 -17.07
CA ALA A 503 7.83 26.12 -17.70
C ALA A 503 7.03 25.22 -16.74
N ILE A 504 7.40 25.15 -15.46
CA ILE A 504 6.66 24.36 -14.44
C ILE A 504 5.26 24.91 -14.28
N LYS A 505 5.10 26.25 -14.25
CA LYS A 505 3.78 26.88 -14.20
C LYS A 505 2.93 26.52 -15.41
N ARG A 506 3.49 26.63 -16.63
CA ARG A 506 2.79 26.24 -17.87
C ARG A 506 2.33 24.79 -17.85
N LEU A 507 3.21 23.85 -17.46
CA LEU A 507 2.86 22.45 -17.33
C LEU A 507 1.70 22.24 -16.35
N ARG A 508 1.82 22.81 -15.14
CA ARG A 508 0.77 22.70 -14.11
C ARG A 508 -0.58 23.22 -14.62
N ASP A 509 -0.59 24.40 -15.22
CA ASP A 509 -1.82 25.04 -15.69
C ASP A 509 -2.46 24.20 -16.82
N ALA A 510 -1.67 23.71 -17.78
CA ALA A 510 -2.13 22.83 -18.85
C ALA A 510 -2.72 21.50 -18.32
N VAL A 511 -2.09 20.89 -17.32
CA VAL A 511 -2.57 19.64 -16.72
C VAL A 511 -3.88 19.89 -15.95
N GLN A 512 -3.99 21.02 -15.22
CA GLN A 512 -5.21 21.40 -14.52
C GLN A 512 -6.38 21.66 -15.49
N ASP A 513 -6.13 22.36 -16.60
CA ASP A 513 -7.17 22.66 -17.60
C ASP A 513 -7.66 21.37 -18.28
N LYS A 514 -6.74 20.42 -18.54
CA LYS A 514 -7.12 19.11 -19.08
C LYS A 514 -8.03 18.34 -18.11
N VAL A 515 -7.75 18.38 -16.80
CA VAL A 515 -8.60 17.75 -15.78
C VAL A 515 -9.96 18.45 -15.67
N LYS A 516 -10.01 19.78 -15.73
CA LYS A 516 -11.30 20.52 -15.73
C LYS A 516 -12.19 20.12 -16.92
N GLY A 517 -11.58 19.88 -18.10
CA GLY A 517 -12.31 19.49 -19.31
C GLY A 517 -12.75 18.02 -19.32
N PHE A 518 -11.89 17.10 -18.90
CA PHE A 518 -12.09 15.65 -19.10
C PHE A 518 -12.30 14.86 -17.80
N GLY A 519 -11.99 15.41 -16.62
CA GLY A 519 -12.06 14.71 -15.33
C GLY A 519 -10.93 13.71 -15.08
N PHE A 520 -10.06 13.45 -16.05
CA PHE A 520 -8.98 12.48 -15.96
C PHE A 520 -7.73 12.88 -16.76
N LEU A 521 -6.61 12.23 -16.45
CA LEU A 521 -5.37 12.28 -17.24
C LEU A 521 -5.10 10.91 -17.89
N ARG A 522 -4.10 10.86 -18.78
CA ARG A 522 -3.55 9.63 -19.33
C ARG A 522 -2.16 9.36 -18.77
N GLY A 523 -1.93 8.12 -18.31
CA GLY A 523 -0.61 7.62 -17.93
C GLY A 523 0.29 7.41 -19.16
N LEU A 524 1.57 7.09 -18.91
CA LEU A 524 2.55 6.83 -19.97
C LEU A 524 2.18 5.64 -20.85
N ASP A 525 1.55 4.64 -20.28
CA ASP A 525 1.06 3.42 -20.91
C ASP A 525 -0.38 3.52 -21.46
N GLY A 526 -0.95 4.73 -21.46
CA GLY A 526 -2.30 4.98 -21.96
C GLY A 526 -3.43 4.81 -20.93
N ARG A 527 -3.16 4.28 -19.71
CA ARG A 527 -4.19 4.10 -18.67
C ARG A 527 -4.90 5.38 -18.32
N LYS A 528 -6.15 5.25 -17.90
CA LYS A 528 -6.96 6.36 -17.43
C LYS A 528 -6.65 6.65 -15.95
N LEU A 529 -6.35 7.91 -15.63
CA LEU A 529 -6.03 8.37 -14.29
C LEU A 529 -7.15 9.32 -13.80
N PRO A 530 -8.15 8.83 -13.06
CA PRO A 530 -9.21 9.68 -12.51
C PRO A 530 -8.62 10.72 -11.56
N CYS A 531 -8.94 11.98 -11.77
CA CYS A 531 -8.41 13.06 -10.94
C CYS A 531 -9.49 13.62 -10.02
N ARG A 532 -9.28 13.53 -8.71
CA ARG A 532 -10.25 13.99 -7.70
C ARG A 532 -10.29 15.49 -7.55
N SER A 533 -9.20 16.19 -7.87
CA SER A 533 -9.07 17.64 -7.77
C SER A 533 -8.06 18.17 -8.78
N PRO A 534 -8.36 19.27 -9.50
CA PRO A 534 -7.38 19.92 -10.38
C PRO A 534 -6.07 20.29 -9.67
N HIS A 535 -6.13 20.65 -8.38
CA HIS A 535 -4.93 21.02 -7.61
C HIS A 535 -3.93 19.86 -7.45
N SER A 536 -4.40 18.62 -7.38
CA SER A 536 -3.55 17.43 -7.26
C SER A 536 -3.15 16.80 -8.60
N SER A 537 -3.52 17.42 -9.71
CA SER A 537 -3.37 16.81 -11.05
C SER A 537 -1.91 16.64 -11.47
N LEU A 538 -1.04 17.62 -11.20
CA LEU A 538 0.39 17.50 -11.50
C LEU A 538 1.04 16.37 -10.69
N ASN A 539 0.74 16.29 -9.39
CA ASN A 539 1.19 15.21 -8.54
C ASN A 539 0.72 13.84 -9.07
N LEU A 540 -0.58 13.72 -9.42
CA LEU A 540 -1.12 12.49 -9.98
C LEU A 540 -0.38 12.07 -11.25
N LEU A 541 -0.09 13.01 -12.15
CA LEU A 541 0.65 12.75 -13.39
C LEU A 541 2.06 12.22 -13.12
N LEU A 542 2.82 12.91 -12.26
CA LEU A 542 4.21 12.55 -11.97
C LEU A 542 4.33 11.24 -11.18
N GLN A 543 3.49 11.05 -10.15
CA GLN A 543 3.47 9.81 -9.39
C GLN A 543 3.06 8.61 -10.24
N SER A 544 2.10 8.80 -11.15
CA SER A 544 1.70 7.74 -12.07
C SER A 544 2.81 7.39 -13.05
N ALA A 545 3.47 8.39 -13.62
CA ALA A 545 4.59 8.16 -14.54
C ALA A 545 5.71 7.37 -13.85
N GLY A 546 6.09 7.76 -12.62
CA GLY A 546 7.08 7.02 -11.83
C GLY A 546 6.64 5.59 -11.53
N ALA A 547 5.39 5.38 -11.10
CA ALA A 547 4.87 4.06 -10.81
C ALA A 547 4.85 3.14 -12.05
N ILE A 548 4.44 3.65 -13.20
CA ILE A 548 4.43 2.92 -14.48
C ILE A 548 5.85 2.52 -14.88
N CYS A 549 6.81 3.45 -14.78
CA CYS A 549 8.21 3.15 -15.10
C CYS A 549 8.82 2.11 -14.16
N MET A 550 8.55 2.17 -12.85
CA MET A 550 9.08 1.18 -11.90
C MET A 550 8.43 -0.20 -12.09
N LYS A 551 7.15 -0.27 -12.45
CA LYS A 551 6.52 -1.54 -12.84
C LYS A 551 7.18 -2.12 -14.08
N GLN A 552 7.41 -1.30 -15.10
CA GLN A 552 8.09 -1.73 -16.32
C GLN A 552 9.55 -2.14 -16.06
N ALA A 553 10.25 -1.44 -15.18
CA ALA A 553 11.60 -1.81 -14.77
C ALA A 553 11.63 -3.19 -14.09
N LEU A 554 10.68 -3.46 -13.19
CA LEU A 554 10.59 -4.78 -12.55
C LEU A 554 10.29 -5.88 -13.58
N VAL A 555 9.38 -5.65 -14.52
CA VAL A 555 9.07 -6.60 -15.61
C VAL A 555 10.32 -6.85 -16.45
N HIS A 556 11.02 -5.82 -16.88
CA HIS A 556 12.27 -5.97 -17.65
C HIS A 556 13.36 -6.71 -16.87
N PHE A 557 13.45 -6.45 -15.56
CA PHE A 557 14.39 -7.18 -14.69
C PHE A 557 14.05 -8.66 -14.61
N VAL A 558 12.80 -9.01 -14.37
CA VAL A 558 12.34 -10.40 -14.28
C VAL A 558 12.62 -11.15 -15.60
N GLU A 559 12.37 -10.52 -16.74
CA GLU A 559 12.69 -11.06 -18.07
C GLU A 559 14.21 -11.31 -18.23
N ASP A 560 15.04 -10.33 -17.90
CA ASP A 560 16.52 -10.43 -18.00
C ASP A 560 17.11 -11.44 -17.01
N MET A 561 16.40 -11.71 -15.92
CA MET A 561 16.79 -12.65 -14.89
C MET A 561 16.26 -14.07 -15.09
N GLU A 562 15.65 -14.34 -16.24
CA GLU A 562 15.18 -15.68 -16.56
C GLU A 562 16.32 -16.72 -16.47
N GLY A 563 16.03 -17.86 -15.84
CA GLY A 563 17.00 -18.94 -15.62
C GLY A 563 18.09 -18.63 -14.57
N LYS A 564 18.05 -17.48 -13.89
CA LYS A 564 18.99 -17.10 -12.83
C LYS A 564 18.39 -17.27 -11.44
N GLU A 565 19.21 -17.55 -10.45
CA GLU A 565 18.77 -17.76 -9.08
C GLU A 565 18.77 -16.45 -8.28
N TYR A 566 17.59 -15.93 -7.97
CA TYR A 566 17.37 -14.82 -7.06
C TYR A 566 16.01 -14.95 -6.36
N LEU A 567 15.79 -14.20 -5.29
CA LEU A 567 14.52 -14.16 -4.57
C LEU A 567 14.10 -12.71 -4.37
N MET A 568 12.99 -12.31 -4.95
CA MET A 568 12.35 -11.02 -4.67
C MET A 568 11.75 -11.01 -3.27
N HIS A 569 11.90 -9.91 -2.53
CA HIS A 569 11.43 -9.78 -1.15
C HIS A 569 10.50 -8.58 -0.94
N ALA A 570 10.82 -7.43 -1.54
CA ALA A 570 10.00 -6.24 -1.42
C ALA A 570 10.05 -5.38 -2.69
N ASN A 571 8.93 -4.72 -2.95
CA ASN A 571 8.78 -3.63 -3.91
C ASN A 571 8.08 -2.48 -3.18
N VAL A 572 8.78 -1.40 -2.89
CA VAL A 572 8.29 -0.28 -2.10
C VAL A 572 8.52 1.02 -2.86
N HIS A 573 7.49 1.51 -3.53
CA HIS A 573 7.51 2.72 -4.36
C HIS A 573 8.52 2.65 -5.52
N ASP A 574 9.69 3.23 -5.35
CA ASP A 574 10.83 3.31 -6.27
C ASP A 574 12.00 2.40 -5.87
N GLU A 575 11.82 1.64 -4.77
CA GLU A 575 12.80 0.71 -4.20
C GLU A 575 12.38 -0.75 -4.43
N VAL A 576 13.35 -1.60 -4.76
CA VAL A 576 13.19 -3.05 -4.84
C VAL A 576 14.27 -3.75 -4.01
N GLN A 577 13.88 -4.78 -3.25
CA GLN A 577 14.78 -5.62 -2.47
C GLN A 577 14.71 -7.06 -2.96
N PHE A 578 15.85 -7.63 -3.30
CA PHE A 578 15.99 -9.05 -3.63
C PHE A 578 17.26 -9.65 -3.04
N SER A 579 17.35 -10.97 -2.97
CA SER A 579 18.56 -11.67 -2.51
C SER A 579 19.12 -12.60 -3.56
N CYS A 580 20.44 -12.75 -3.58
CA CYS A 580 21.15 -13.61 -4.50
C CYS A 580 22.46 -14.15 -3.89
N ASP A 581 23.17 -14.98 -4.66
CA ASP A 581 24.55 -15.39 -4.35
C ASP A 581 25.45 -14.14 -4.25
N PRO A 582 26.27 -14.00 -3.18
CA PRO A 582 27.16 -12.85 -3.01
C PRO A 582 28.06 -12.56 -4.22
N ARG A 583 28.49 -13.59 -4.94
CA ARG A 583 29.34 -13.48 -6.14
C ARG A 583 28.62 -12.83 -7.32
N ARG A 584 27.30 -12.83 -7.33
CA ARG A 584 26.46 -12.28 -8.41
C ARG A 584 25.83 -10.94 -8.05
N ALA A 585 25.95 -10.47 -6.81
CA ALA A 585 25.23 -9.32 -6.30
C ALA A 585 25.47 -8.04 -7.10
N HIS A 586 26.72 -7.76 -7.46
CA HIS A 586 27.04 -6.59 -8.29
C HIS A 586 26.48 -6.70 -9.70
N GLU A 587 26.56 -7.88 -10.32
CA GLU A 587 25.99 -8.13 -11.64
C GLU A 587 24.47 -7.91 -11.61
N TYR A 588 23.78 -8.48 -10.62
CA TYR A 588 22.32 -8.41 -10.55
C TYR A 588 21.81 -7.03 -10.15
N GLY A 589 22.55 -6.33 -9.27
CA GLY A 589 22.27 -4.92 -8.98
C GLY A 589 22.37 -4.04 -10.24
N GLN A 590 23.43 -4.21 -11.04
CA GLN A 590 23.60 -3.48 -12.30
C GLN A 590 22.50 -3.83 -13.34
N ARG A 591 22.05 -5.09 -13.40
CA ARG A 591 20.92 -5.50 -14.26
C ARG A 591 19.65 -4.76 -13.91
N PHE A 592 19.36 -4.58 -12.61
CA PHE A 592 18.18 -3.82 -12.19
C PHE A 592 18.30 -2.33 -12.56
N VAL A 593 19.47 -1.72 -12.37
CA VAL A 593 19.73 -0.34 -12.85
C VAL A 593 19.51 -0.21 -14.35
N ASN A 594 20.00 -1.19 -15.13
CA ASN A 594 19.77 -1.21 -16.57
C ASN A 594 18.28 -1.38 -16.92
N ALA A 595 17.53 -2.16 -16.15
CA ALA A 595 16.08 -2.31 -16.32
C ALA A 595 15.33 -0.99 -16.04
N ILE A 596 15.76 -0.18 -15.05
CA ILE A 596 15.24 1.18 -14.82
C ILE A 596 15.49 2.07 -16.06
N LYS A 597 16.69 2.05 -16.63
CA LYS A 597 17.04 2.82 -17.83
C LYS A 597 16.17 2.39 -19.02
N LYS A 598 16.07 1.08 -19.25
CA LYS A 598 15.25 0.49 -20.32
C LYS A 598 13.76 0.84 -20.17
N ALA A 599 13.23 0.93 -18.96
CA ALA A 599 11.86 1.37 -18.73
C ALA A 599 11.62 2.82 -19.21
N GLY A 600 12.58 3.71 -18.99
CA GLY A 600 12.55 5.08 -19.54
C GLY A 600 12.52 5.10 -21.06
N GLU A 601 13.33 4.25 -21.70
CA GLU A 601 13.39 4.09 -23.16
C GLU A 601 12.07 3.53 -23.71
N THR A 602 11.47 2.54 -23.03
CA THR A 602 10.18 1.93 -23.42
C THR A 602 9.07 2.97 -23.54
N PHE A 603 9.05 3.97 -22.65
CA PHE A 603 8.07 5.06 -22.68
C PHE A 603 8.57 6.32 -23.40
N ASN A 604 9.70 6.25 -24.09
CA ASN A 604 10.30 7.38 -24.83
C ASN A 604 10.45 8.63 -23.95
N LEU A 605 10.90 8.46 -22.71
CA LEU A 605 11.13 9.60 -21.81
C LEU A 605 12.27 10.48 -22.35
N LEU A 606 12.06 11.78 -22.31
CA LEU A 606 13.03 12.78 -22.78
C LEU A 606 14.09 13.15 -21.71
N CYS A 607 13.89 12.70 -20.48
CA CYS A 607 14.90 12.69 -19.44
C CYS A 607 15.23 11.22 -19.10
N PRO A 608 16.47 10.75 -19.35
CA PRO A 608 16.86 9.38 -19.05
C PRO A 608 16.67 9.03 -17.59
N LEU A 609 16.16 7.81 -17.32
CA LEU A 609 16.11 7.26 -15.98
C LEU A 609 17.47 6.72 -15.58
N ASP A 610 17.70 6.66 -14.27
CA ASP A 610 18.89 6.06 -13.67
C ASP A 610 18.53 5.47 -12.31
N GLY A 611 19.42 4.67 -11.75
CA GLY A 611 19.25 4.05 -10.46
C GLY A 611 20.58 3.76 -9.79
N GLU A 612 20.51 3.38 -8.54
CA GLU A 612 21.63 2.92 -7.75
C GLU A 612 21.29 1.63 -7.02
N TYR A 613 22.30 0.88 -6.59
CA TYR A 613 22.09 -0.29 -5.76
C TYR A 613 23.12 -0.36 -4.63
N LYS A 614 22.70 -0.99 -3.54
CA LYS A 614 23.55 -1.31 -2.40
C LYS A 614 23.44 -2.78 -2.07
N ILE A 615 24.49 -3.34 -1.51
CA ILE A 615 24.55 -4.76 -1.11
C ILE A 615 24.76 -4.81 0.39
N GLY A 616 24.04 -5.69 1.07
CA GLY A 616 24.11 -5.83 2.51
C GLY A 616 23.55 -7.16 3.00
N THR A 617 23.53 -7.32 4.30
CA THR A 617 22.97 -8.50 4.97
C THR A 617 21.53 -8.28 5.45
N ASN A 618 21.10 -7.04 5.53
CA ASN A 618 19.77 -6.64 5.96
C ASN A 618 19.28 -5.38 5.20
N TRP A 619 18.01 -5.05 5.33
CA TRP A 619 17.40 -3.93 4.61
C TRP A 619 17.92 -2.56 5.05
N ALA A 620 18.45 -2.40 6.28
CA ALA A 620 19.02 -1.13 6.71
C ALA A 620 20.33 -0.80 5.97
N GLU A 621 21.10 -1.80 5.56
CA GLU A 621 22.36 -1.65 4.82
C GLU A 621 22.13 -1.38 3.32
N THR A 622 20.96 -1.72 2.81
CA THR A 622 20.64 -1.65 1.38
C THR A 622 19.70 -0.50 1.02
N HIS A 623 19.44 0.43 1.96
CA HIS A 623 18.54 1.59 1.76
C HIS A 623 19.27 2.93 1.88
#